data_55014f9a121e224d01823780179eb5c9
#
_entry.id   55014f9a121e224d01823780179eb5c9
#
_cell.length_a   1.000
_cell.length_b   1.000
_cell.length_c   1.000
_cell.angle_alpha   90.00
_cell.angle_beta   90.00
_cell.angle_gamma   90.00
#
_symmetry.space_group_name_H-M   'P 1'
#
loop_
_entity.id
_entity.type
_entity.pdbx_description
1 polymer ?
#
loop_
_entity_poly.entity_id
_entity_poly.type
_entity_poly.pdbx_seq_one_letter_code
_entity_poly.pdbx_strand_id
1 'polypeptide(L)'
;MIPFDDDLTACADLVRKGDPDRFATVMAAPVEVRAPLFAIYAFNLELARAPWASSEAMIAEMRVQWWRDVGEEIASGGPVRRHFVATPLAKVLTSELAGHIDSMAEARRWDIYRDPFEDEAALAAHIDKTTGSLMWMAAATLGASDEALVRRFAYGVGVANWLRAIPKLVAEKRIPLLDGTPSGISALAKTGLEALKEARGQRATLRKSALPGLLPGWQAAAILRQAVAEPQRVAEGTLGTSEFRRRAGLIYRVSTGRW
;
A
#
# COMPACT_ATOMS: atom_id res chain seq x y z
N MET A 1 11.31 21.34 -5.53
CA MET A 1 9.86 21.04 -5.45
C MET A 1 9.38 20.67 -6.84
N ILE A 2 8.69 19.52 -6.99
CA ILE A 2 8.13 19.10 -8.29
C ILE A 2 6.89 19.96 -8.54
N PRO A 3 6.79 20.67 -9.66
CA PRO A 3 5.62 21.50 -9.97
C PRO A 3 4.40 20.60 -10.19
N PHE A 4 3.23 21.09 -9.80
CA PHE A 4 1.97 20.40 -10.02
C PHE A 4 1.52 20.68 -11.46
N ASP A 5 1.87 19.76 -12.37
CA ASP A 5 1.51 19.78 -13.78
C ASP A 5 0.24 18.94 -14.05
N ASP A 6 -0.16 18.83 -15.33
CA ASP A 6 -1.35 18.07 -15.73
C ASP A 6 -1.22 16.57 -15.36
N ASP A 7 -0.03 16.00 -15.44
CA ASP A 7 0.21 14.61 -15.07
C ASP A 7 0.01 14.39 -13.57
N LEU A 8 0.54 15.27 -12.73
CA LEU A 8 0.34 15.18 -11.29
C LEU A 8 -1.11 15.44 -10.87
N THR A 9 -1.81 16.31 -11.59
CA THR A 9 -3.25 16.51 -11.41
C THR A 9 -4.00 15.22 -11.73
N ALA A 10 -3.66 14.55 -12.85
CA ALA A 10 -4.25 13.25 -13.19
C ALA A 10 -3.92 12.16 -12.16
N CYS A 11 -2.68 12.14 -11.63
CA CYS A 11 -2.31 11.25 -10.52
C CYS A 11 -3.16 11.50 -9.27
N ALA A 12 -3.34 12.76 -8.87
CA ALA A 12 -4.16 13.11 -7.71
C ALA A 12 -5.62 12.70 -7.90
N ASP A 13 -6.18 12.92 -9.10
CA ASP A 13 -7.54 12.49 -9.44
C ASP A 13 -7.70 10.97 -9.45
N LEU A 14 -6.70 10.25 -9.96
CA LEU A 14 -6.67 8.78 -9.91
C LEU A 14 -6.70 8.27 -8.47
N VAL A 15 -5.87 8.85 -7.59
CA VAL A 15 -5.82 8.48 -6.17
C VAL A 15 -7.13 8.86 -5.48
N ARG A 16 -7.68 10.03 -5.74
CA ARG A 16 -8.97 10.48 -5.17
C ARG A 16 -10.11 9.50 -5.46
N LYS A 17 -10.17 8.99 -6.70
CA LYS A 17 -11.23 8.06 -7.15
C LYS A 17 -10.97 6.62 -6.72
N GLY A 18 -9.70 6.19 -6.74
CA GLY A 18 -9.31 4.79 -6.53
C GLY A 18 -8.98 4.42 -5.09
N ASP A 19 -8.49 5.38 -4.29
CA ASP A 19 -8.16 5.20 -2.87
C ASP A 19 -8.40 6.50 -2.08
N PRO A 20 -9.67 6.79 -1.74
CA PRO A 20 -10.04 8.01 -1.01
C PRO A 20 -9.35 8.12 0.36
N ASP A 21 -9.00 6.98 0.97
CA ASP A 21 -8.30 6.95 2.26
C ASP A 21 -6.88 7.50 2.09
N ARG A 22 -6.10 6.99 1.12
CA ARG A 22 -4.77 7.55 0.82
C ARG A 22 -4.84 8.99 0.34
N PHE A 23 -5.83 9.33 -0.48
CA PHE A 23 -6.03 10.73 -0.89
C PHE A 23 -6.17 11.65 0.32
N ALA A 24 -7.00 11.28 1.31
CA ALA A 24 -7.18 12.06 2.52
C ALA A 24 -5.88 12.22 3.31
N THR A 25 -5.03 11.18 3.38
CA THR A 25 -3.71 11.28 4.05
C THR A 25 -2.76 12.23 3.32
N VAL A 26 -2.73 12.20 1.99
CA VAL A 26 -1.91 13.13 1.20
C VAL A 26 -2.39 14.57 1.38
N MET A 27 -3.70 14.80 1.38
CA MET A 27 -4.26 16.14 1.60
C MET A 27 -4.00 16.67 3.02
N ALA A 28 -3.88 15.79 4.00
CA ALA A 28 -3.52 16.14 5.38
C ALA A 28 -2.00 16.37 5.58
N ALA A 29 -1.18 15.98 4.60
CA ALA A 29 0.26 16.20 4.61
C ALA A 29 0.63 17.64 4.18
N PRO A 30 1.84 18.14 4.54
CA PRO A 30 2.38 19.39 4.03
C PRO A 30 2.36 19.46 2.50
N VAL A 31 2.14 20.65 1.93
CA VAL A 31 1.95 20.81 0.47
C VAL A 31 3.15 20.33 -0.32
N GLU A 32 4.35 20.53 0.22
CA GLU A 32 5.64 20.23 -0.42
C GLU A 32 5.83 18.74 -0.71
N VAL A 33 5.17 17.87 0.06
CA VAL A 33 5.30 16.40 -0.06
C VAL A 33 4.14 15.74 -0.79
N ARG A 34 3.11 16.49 -1.20
CA ARG A 34 1.93 15.93 -1.86
C ARG A 34 2.23 15.39 -3.26
N ALA A 35 3.03 16.13 -4.04
CA ALA A 35 3.38 15.72 -5.39
C ALA A 35 4.06 14.34 -5.46
N PRO A 36 5.14 14.06 -4.70
CA PRO A 36 5.74 12.72 -4.69
C PRO A 36 4.79 11.63 -4.17
N LEU A 37 3.97 11.90 -3.17
CA LEU A 37 3.03 10.91 -2.66
C LEU A 37 1.94 10.57 -3.67
N PHE A 38 1.42 11.56 -4.41
CA PHE A 38 0.44 11.29 -5.47
C PHE A 38 1.02 10.45 -6.60
N ALA A 39 2.25 10.71 -7.04
CA ALA A 39 2.92 9.91 -8.06
C ALA A 39 3.09 8.44 -7.62
N ILE A 40 3.57 8.21 -6.39
CA ILE A 40 3.78 6.87 -5.83
C ILE A 40 2.45 6.12 -5.64
N TYR A 41 1.41 6.80 -5.13
CA TYR A 41 0.11 6.14 -4.90
C TYR A 41 -0.69 5.93 -6.19
N ALA A 42 -0.54 6.80 -7.18
CA ALA A 42 -1.09 6.58 -8.52
C ALA A 42 -0.44 5.37 -9.19
N PHE A 43 0.89 5.23 -9.10
CA PHE A 43 1.60 4.04 -9.54
C PHE A 43 1.05 2.77 -8.88
N ASN A 44 0.90 2.75 -7.57
CA ASN A 44 0.34 1.58 -6.88
C ASN A 44 -1.06 1.22 -7.37
N LEU A 45 -1.91 2.19 -7.66
CA LEU A 45 -3.26 1.95 -8.18
C LEU A 45 -3.24 1.36 -9.59
N GLU A 46 -2.40 1.88 -10.47
CA GLU A 46 -2.24 1.37 -11.83
C GLU A 46 -1.69 -0.06 -11.80
N LEU A 47 -0.64 -0.31 -11.01
CA LEU A 47 -0.07 -1.64 -10.86
C LEU A 47 -1.09 -2.63 -10.25
N ALA A 48 -1.85 -2.21 -9.22
CA ALA A 48 -2.87 -3.06 -8.60
C ALA A 48 -4.05 -3.36 -9.53
N ARG A 49 -4.32 -2.52 -10.53
CA ARG A 49 -5.37 -2.73 -11.54
C ARG A 49 -4.90 -3.57 -12.73
N ALA A 50 -3.61 -3.62 -12.98
CA ALA A 50 -3.05 -4.29 -14.16
C ALA A 50 -3.52 -5.76 -14.31
N PRO A 51 -3.53 -6.60 -13.25
CA PRO A 51 -4.03 -7.98 -13.31
C PRO A 51 -5.53 -8.10 -13.64
N TRP A 52 -6.32 -7.07 -13.31
CA TRP A 52 -7.78 -7.08 -13.41
C TRP A 52 -8.31 -6.43 -14.70
N ALA A 53 -7.42 -5.90 -15.51
CA ALA A 53 -7.80 -5.15 -16.71
C ALA A 53 -8.23 -6.06 -17.88
N SER A 54 -7.99 -7.37 -17.80
CA SER A 54 -8.41 -8.39 -18.76
C SER A 54 -8.64 -9.72 -18.05
N SER A 55 -9.57 -10.52 -18.56
CA SER A 55 -9.75 -11.92 -18.16
C SER A 55 -8.69 -12.85 -18.75
N GLU A 56 -7.97 -12.39 -19.77
CA GLU A 56 -6.89 -13.14 -20.42
C GLU A 56 -5.58 -12.96 -19.66
N ALA A 57 -5.05 -14.06 -19.11
CA ALA A 57 -3.83 -14.03 -18.29
C ALA A 57 -2.63 -13.40 -19.04
N MET A 58 -2.48 -13.67 -20.35
CA MET A 58 -1.41 -13.11 -21.15
C MET A 58 -1.46 -11.57 -21.21
N ILE A 59 -2.66 -10.99 -21.37
CA ILE A 59 -2.83 -9.53 -21.42
C ILE A 59 -2.56 -8.93 -20.05
N ALA A 60 -2.99 -9.59 -18.97
CA ALA A 60 -2.70 -9.17 -17.61
C ALA A 60 -1.19 -9.19 -17.33
N GLU A 61 -0.48 -10.26 -17.72
CA GLU A 61 0.99 -10.37 -17.62
C GLU A 61 1.71 -9.26 -18.40
N MET A 62 1.29 -8.96 -19.62
CA MET A 62 1.88 -7.87 -20.41
C MET A 62 1.75 -6.51 -19.71
N ARG A 63 0.62 -6.26 -19.03
CA ARG A 63 0.41 -5.02 -18.27
C ARG A 63 1.27 -4.95 -17.01
N VAL A 64 1.44 -6.07 -16.32
CA VAL A 64 2.36 -6.16 -15.17
C VAL A 64 3.80 -5.99 -15.63
N GLN A 65 4.18 -6.65 -16.74
CA GLN A 65 5.51 -6.51 -17.34
C GLN A 65 5.80 -5.06 -17.75
N TRP A 66 4.83 -4.34 -18.32
CA TRP A 66 5.01 -2.94 -18.69
C TRP A 66 5.45 -2.08 -17.48
N TRP A 67 4.93 -2.34 -16.28
CA TRP A 67 5.37 -1.65 -15.07
C TRP A 67 6.76 -2.09 -14.60
N ARG A 68 7.15 -3.35 -14.82
CA ARG A 68 8.52 -3.82 -14.57
C ARG A 68 9.53 -3.08 -15.45
N ASP A 69 9.19 -2.97 -16.74
CA ASP A 69 10.03 -2.22 -17.70
C ASP A 69 10.17 -0.74 -17.29
N VAL A 70 9.08 -0.10 -16.85
CA VAL A 70 9.13 1.28 -16.30
C VAL A 70 10.06 1.35 -15.08
N GLY A 71 9.99 0.37 -14.19
CA GLY A 71 10.89 0.29 -13.03
C GLY A 71 12.35 0.19 -13.44
N GLU A 72 12.66 -0.63 -14.43
CA GLU A 72 14.02 -0.80 -14.96
C GLU A 72 14.51 0.49 -15.67
N GLU A 73 13.66 1.15 -16.46
CA GLU A 73 13.96 2.43 -17.09
C GLU A 73 14.33 3.51 -16.05
N ILE A 74 13.56 3.60 -14.95
CA ILE A 74 13.85 4.55 -13.85
C ILE A 74 15.14 4.14 -13.13
N ALA A 75 15.32 2.86 -12.81
CA ALA A 75 16.47 2.35 -12.08
C ALA A 75 17.79 2.56 -12.86
N SER A 76 17.76 2.41 -14.17
CA SER A 76 18.92 2.64 -15.04
C SER A 76 19.25 4.12 -15.26
N GLY A 77 18.38 5.04 -14.86
CA GLY A 77 18.54 6.47 -15.12
C GLY A 77 18.40 6.86 -16.59
N GLY A 78 17.84 5.97 -17.40
CA GLY A 78 17.58 6.19 -18.83
C GLY A 78 16.30 7.01 -19.11
N PRO A 79 15.95 7.19 -20.39
CA PRO A 79 14.70 7.81 -20.76
C PRO A 79 13.51 6.91 -20.37
N VAL A 80 12.57 7.47 -19.64
CA VAL A 80 11.34 6.77 -19.23
C VAL A 80 10.24 7.03 -20.25
N ARG A 81 9.53 5.97 -20.65
CA ARG A 81 8.41 6.04 -21.56
C ARG A 81 7.33 7.02 -21.08
N ARG A 82 6.74 7.78 -22.02
CA ARG A 82 5.74 8.80 -21.68
C ARG A 82 4.44 8.18 -21.19
N HIS A 83 4.06 8.46 -19.96
CA HIS A 83 2.79 8.06 -19.35
C HIS A 83 2.48 8.98 -18.18
N PHE A 84 1.21 9.35 -17.98
CA PHE A 84 0.81 10.34 -16.97
C PHE A 84 1.17 9.95 -15.52
N VAL A 85 1.45 8.67 -15.24
CA VAL A 85 1.96 8.21 -13.95
C VAL A 85 3.46 7.93 -13.99
N ALA A 86 3.98 7.25 -15.04
CA ALA A 86 5.41 6.89 -15.11
C ALA A 86 6.31 8.14 -15.19
N THR A 87 5.88 9.16 -15.93
CA THR A 87 6.64 10.41 -16.08
C THR A 87 6.86 11.16 -14.76
N PRO A 88 5.83 11.44 -13.92
CA PRO A 88 6.08 12.04 -12.61
C PRO A 88 6.74 11.06 -11.63
N LEU A 89 6.49 9.76 -11.70
CA LEU A 89 7.13 8.76 -10.86
C LEU A 89 8.66 8.77 -11.05
N ALA A 90 9.14 8.85 -12.29
CA ALA A 90 10.55 8.94 -12.62
C ALA A 90 11.25 10.20 -12.05
N LYS A 91 10.50 11.29 -11.83
CA LYS A 91 11.03 12.50 -11.19
C LYS A 91 11.12 12.37 -9.66
N VAL A 92 10.46 11.36 -9.08
CA VAL A 92 10.31 11.16 -7.64
C VAL A 92 11.24 10.08 -7.10
N LEU A 93 11.35 8.95 -7.80
CA LEU A 93 12.09 7.80 -7.31
C LEU A 93 13.58 7.92 -7.65
N THR A 94 14.41 7.51 -6.69
CA THR A 94 15.80 7.19 -6.97
C THR A 94 15.91 5.83 -7.66
N SER A 95 17.06 5.53 -8.29
CA SER A 95 17.33 4.22 -8.90
C SER A 95 17.12 3.07 -7.89
N GLU A 96 17.56 3.26 -6.65
CA GLU A 96 17.38 2.28 -5.58
C GLU A 96 15.89 2.00 -5.29
N LEU A 97 15.10 3.06 -5.10
CA LEU A 97 13.67 2.92 -4.81
C LEU A 97 12.87 2.34 -5.99
N ALA A 98 13.30 2.63 -7.22
CA ALA A 98 12.69 2.07 -8.42
C ALA A 98 12.85 0.54 -8.51
N GLY A 99 13.92 -0.02 -7.93
CA GLY A 99 14.14 -1.47 -7.84
C GLY A 99 13.00 -2.22 -7.11
N HIS A 100 12.24 -1.55 -6.24
CA HIS A 100 11.08 -2.16 -5.59
C HIS A 100 9.88 -2.37 -6.54
N ILE A 101 9.84 -1.70 -7.69
CA ILE A 101 8.75 -1.85 -8.67
C ILE A 101 8.70 -3.28 -9.19
N ASP A 102 9.85 -3.90 -9.46
CA ASP A 102 9.93 -5.27 -9.94
C ASP A 102 9.30 -6.26 -8.95
N SER A 103 9.69 -6.19 -7.68
CA SER A 103 9.15 -7.08 -6.63
C SER A 103 7.66 -6.85 -6.37
N MET A 104 7.19 -5.59 -6.47
CA MET A 104 5.76 -5.26 -6.37
C MET A 104 4.98 -5.85 -7.54
N ALA A 105 5.51 -5.74 -8.76
CA ALA A 105 4.89 -6.26 -9.97
C ALA A 105 4.84 -7.80 -9.95
N GLU A 106 5.93 -8.44 -9.55
CA GLU A 106 5.96 -9.90 -9.35
C GLU A 106 4.87 -10.37 -8.37
N ALA A 107 4.73 -9.69 -7.23
CA ALA A 107 3.69 -10.04 -6.26
C ALA A 107 2.27 -9.94 -6.84
N ARG A 108 2.04 -9.04 -7.82
CA ARG A 108 0.72 -8.92 -8.50
C ARG A 108 0.39 -10.07 -9.43
N ARG A 109 1.32 -10.94 -9.77
CA ARG A 109 1.04 -12.16 -10.54
C ARG A 109 0.12 -13.12 -9.78
N TRP A 110 0.13 -13.08 -8.44
CA TRP A 110 -0.84 -13.79 -7.62
C TRP A 110 -2.30 -13.43 -8.00
N ASP A 111 -2.54 -12.16 -8.31
CA ASP A 111 -3.87 -11.71 -8.75
C ASP A 111 -4.27 -12.29 -10.13
N ILE A 112 -3.31 -12.77 -10.95
CA ILE A 112 -3.55 -13.35 -12.28
C ILE A 112 -3.86 -14.86 -12.15
N TYR A 113 -2.98 -15.62 -11.47
CA TYR A 113 -2.99 -17.10 -11.51
C TYR A 113 -3.92 -17.75 -10.52
N ARG A 114 -4.39 -17.05 -9.49
CA ARG A 114 -5.39 -17.50 -8.50
C ARG A 114 -4.92 -18.64 -7.60
N ASP A 115 -3.64 -18.95 -7.57
CA ASP A 115 -3.12 -19.98 -6.71
C ASP A 115 -3.23 -19.55 -5.23
N PRO A 116 -3.59 -20.45 -4.30
CA PRO A 116 -3.53 -20.17 -2.88
C PRO A 116 -2.08 -19.90 -2.46
N PHE A 117 -1.89 -19.20 -1.35
CA PHE A 117 -0.56 -19.15 -0.72
C PHE A 117 -0.17 -20.51 -0.17
N GLU A 118 1.09 -20.87 -0.32
CA GLU A 118 1.61 -22.16 0.16
C GLU A 118 1.62 -22.22 1.70
N ASP A 119 2.00 -21.09 2.33
CA ASP A 119 2.12 -20.99 3.79
C ASP A 119 2.00 -19.52 4.26
N GLU A 120 2.10 -19.33 5.58
CA GLU A 120 2.05 -17.99 6.19
C GLU A 120 3.21 -17.10 5.77
N ALA A 121 4.39 -17.68 5.48
CA ALA A 121 5.55 -16.93 5.01
C ALA A 121 5.32 -16.37 3.60
N ALA A 122 4.68 -17.14 2.71
CA ALA A 122 4.32 -16.70 1.38
C ALA A 122 3.31 -15.53 1.41
N LEU A 123 2.29 -15.59 2.28
CA LEU A 123 1.37 -14.46 2.49
C LEU A 123 2.10 -13.24 3.07
N ALA A 124 2.96 -13.43 4.07
CA ALA A 124 3.74 -12.35 4.66
C ALA A 124 4.66 -11.70 3.62
N ALA A 125 5.33 -12.50 2.79
CA ALA A 125 6.17 -12.01 1.69
C ALA A 125 5.36 -11.23 0.65
N HIS A 126 4.14 -11.66 0.30
CA HIS A 126 3.25 -10.91 -0.58
C HIS A 126 2.88 -9.55 0.01
N ILE A 127 2.56 -9.49 1.31
CA ILE A 127 2.26 -8.24 2.02
C ILE A 127 3.49 -7.33 2.04
N ASP A 128 4.68 -7.87 2.29
CA ASP A 128 5.93 -7.10 2.30
C ASP A 128 6.27 -6.57 0.91
N LYS A 129 6.22 -7.40 -0.14
CA LYS A 129 6.46 -6.98 -1.52
C LYS A 129 5.47 -5.92 -1.99
N THR A 130 4.22 -5.92 -1.51
CA THR A 130 3.19 -4.96 -1.91
C THR A 130 3.10 -3.75 -0.98
N THR A 131 2.50 -3.90 0.20
CA THR A 131 2.32 -2.80 1.16
C THR A 131 3.64 -2.34 1.76
N GLY A 132 4.55 -3.27 2.04
CA GLY A 132 5.90 -2.99 2.56
C GLY A 132 6.68 -2.09 1.63
N SER A 133 6.85 -2.52 0.37
CA SER A 133 7.57 -1.75 -0.65
C SER A 133 6.94 -0.41 -0.94
N LEU A 134 5.59 -0.35 -1.06
CA LEU A 134 4.89 0.91 -1.28
C LEU A 134 5.13 1.92 -0.16
N MET A 135 5.00 1.47 1.08
CA MET A 135 5.16 2.34 2.25
C MET A 135 6.61 2.76 2.44
N TRP A 136 7.56 1.85 2.17
CA TRP A 136 8.98 2.18 2.15
C TRP A 136 9.31 3.24 1.10
N MET A 137 8.89 3.04 -0.15
CA MET A 137 9.09 4.03 -1.21
C MET A 137 8.55 5.41 -0.82
N ALA A 138 7.33 5.48 -0.25
CA ALA A 138 6.74 6.74 0.19
C ALA A 138 7.52 7.37 1.35
N ALA A 139 7.90 6.60 2.37
CA ALA A 139 8.61 7.11 3.53
C ALA A 139 10.08 7.49 3.20
N ALA A 140 10.78 6.69 2.41
CA ALA A 140 12.17 6.92 2.01
C ALA A 140 12.29 8.17 1.12
N THR A 141 11.36 8.38 0.19
CA THR A 141 11.28 9.61 -0.63
C THR A 141 11.13 10.86 0.26
N LEU A 142 10.55 10.73 1.45
CA LEU A 142 10.41 11.80 2.44
C LEU A 142 11.52 11.81 3.49
N GLY A 143 12.58 11.00 3.32
CA GLY A 143 13.78 11.01 4.13
C GLY A 143 13.81 9.99 5.28
N ALA A 144 12.97 8.93 5.24
CA ALA A 144 13.15 7.80 6.13
C ALA A 144 14.46 7.06 5.81
N SER A 145 15.14 6.56 6.84
CA SER A 145 16.38 5.79 6.72
C SER A 145 16.32 4.42 7.42
N ASP A 146 15.25 4.15 8.16
CA ASP A 146 15.04 2.88 8.86
C ASP A 146 13.98 2.06 8.11
N GLU A 147 14.44 1.30 7.13
CA GLU A 147 13.57 0.46 6.29
C GLU A 147 12.89 -0.64 7.13
N ALA A 148 13.63 -1.26 8.04
CA ALA A 148 13.10 -2.35 8.86
C ALA A 148 11.92 -1.88 9.73
N LEU A 149 12.01 -0.69 10.32
CA LEU A 149 10.92 -0.07 11.06
C LEU A 149 9.70 0.19 10.19
N VAL A 150 9.92 0.80 9.00
CA VAL A 150 8.82 1.12 8.08
C VAL A 150 8.14 -0.15 7.58
N ARG A 151 8.89 -1.18 7.19
CA ARG A 151 8.34 -2.47 6.72
C ARG A 151 7.58 -3.21 7.82
N ARG A 152 8.07 -3.16 9.06
CA ARG A 152 7.36 -3.74 10.21
C ARG A 152 6.00 -3.06 10.44
N PHE A 153 5.95 -1.75 10.37
CA PHE A 153 4.69 -1.01 10.43
C PHE A 153 3.80 -1.34 9.23
N ALA A 154 4.37 -1.36 8.03
CA ALA A 154 3.68 -1.67 6.80
C ALA A 154 3.08 -3.08 6.80
N TYR A 155 3.72 -4.06 7.43
CA TYR A 155 3.16 -5.39 7.59
C TYR A 155 1.81 -5.35 8.31
N GLY A 156 1.73 -4.68 9.46
CA GLY A 156 0.45 -4.55 10.18
C GLY A 156 -0.61 -3.78 9.39
N VAL A 157 -0.20 -2.75 8.62
CA VAL A 157 -1.10 -2.04 7.70
C VAL A 157 -1.56 -2.95 6.56
N GLY A 158 -0.65 -3.75 6.02
CA GLY A 158 -0.91 -4.70 4.96
C GLY A 158 -1.90 -5.78 5.38
N VAL A 159 -1.72 -6.37 6.57
CA VAL A 159 -2.68 -7.34 7.14
C VAL A 159 -4.08 -6.70 7.27
N ALA A 160 -4.19 -5.47 7.78
CA ALA A 160 -5.47 -4.78 7.89
C ALA A 160 -6.14 -4.57 6.51
N ASN A 161 -5.37 -4.15 5.51
CA ASN A 161 -5.86 -3.96 4.15
C ASN A 161 -6.23 -5.29 3.49
N TRP A 162 -5.45 -6.35 3.74
CA TRP A 162 -5.71 -7.69 3.24
C TRP A 162 -7.03 -8.23 3.76
N LEU A 163 -7.26 -8.16 5.09
CA LEU A 163 -8.51 -8.59 5.70
C LEU A 163 -9.74 -7.81 5.17
N ARG A 164 -9.59 -6.52 4.85
CA ARG A 164 -10.65 -5.74 4.19
C ARG A 164 -10.90 -6.15 2.74
N ALA A 165 -9.87 -6.66 2.06
CA ALA A 165 -9.99 -7.05 0.65
C ALA A 165 -10.60 -8.45 0.46
N ILE A 166 -10.62 -9.29 1.49
CA ILE A 166 -11.08 -10.68 1.43
C ILE A 166 -12.44 -10.86 0.75
N PRO A 167 -13.50 -10.11 1.09
CA PRO A 167 -14.81 -10.33 0.44
C PRO A 167 -14.75 -10.15 -1.07
N LYS A 168 -14.02 -9.14 -1.53
CA LYS A 168 -13.83 -8.89 -2.97
C LYS A 168 -12.99 -10.00 -3.61
N LEU A 169 -11.89 -10.41 -2.98
CA LEU A 169 -11.02 -11.47 -3.49
C LEU A 169 -11.76 -12.80 -3.61
N VAL A 170 -12.59 -13.15 -2.62
CA VAL A 170 -13.43 -14.35 -2.64
C VAL A 170 -14.48 -14.26 -3.75
N ALA A 171 -15.14 -13.11 -3.93
CA ALA A 171 -16.09 -12.90 -5.02
C ALA A 171 -15.43 -13.08 -6.40
N GLU A 172 -14.15 -12.74 -6.52
CA GLU A 172 -13.32 -12.94 -7.71
C GLU A 172 -12.65 -14.34 -7.75
N LYS A 173 -13.17 -15.29 -6.95
CA LYS A 173 -12.72 -16.69 -6.90
C LYS A 173 -11.24 -16.86 -6.53
N ARG A 174 -10.71 -16.02 -5.64
CA ARG A 174 -9.39 -16.17 -5.01
C ARG A 174 -9.52 -16.94 -3.71
N ILE A 175 -8.43 -17.57 -3.28
CA ILE A 175 -8.29 -18.20 -1.96
C ILE A 175 -7.29 -17.35 -1.15
N PRO A 176 -7.74 -16.24 -0.51
CA PRO A 176 -6.84 -15.26 0.07
C PRO A 176 -6.33 -15.63 1.47
N LEU A 177 -6.86 -16.67 2.09
CA LEU A 177 -6.49 -17.11 3.45
C LEU A 177 -6.10 -18.57 3.45
N LEU A 178 -5.05 -18.89 4.21
CA LEU A 178 -4.63 -20.25 4.52
C LEU A 178 -5.62 -20.92 5.48
N ASP A 179 -6.01 -20.16 6.52
CA ASP A 179 -7.03 -20.54 7.49
C ASP A 179 -8.11 -19.46 7.52
N GLY A 180 -9.23 -19.73 6.87
CA GLY A 180 -10.41 -18.85 6.83
C GLY A 180 -11.33 -19.01 8.05
N THR A 181 -10.98 -19.83 9.05
CA THR A 181 -11.76 -19.95 10.28
C THR A 181 -11.70 -18.67 11.12
N PRO A 182 -12.66 -18.44 12.01
CA PRO A 182 -12.61 -17.31 12.94
C PRO A 182 -11.31 -17.27 13.78
N SER A 183 -10.77 -18.44 14.15
CA SER A 183 -9.49 -18.53 14.86
C SER A 183 -8.30 -18.11 14.00
N GLY A 184 -8.23 -18.57 12.75
CA GLY A 184 -7.17 -18.21 11.81
C GLY A 184 -7.17 -16.72 11.47
N ILE A 185 -8.35 -16.16 11.21
CA ILE A 185 -8.51 -14.70 10.99
C ILE A 185 -8.05 -13.90 12.21
N SER A 186 -8.47 -14.32 13.42
CA SER A 186 -8.06 -13.65 14.67
C SER A 186 -6.56 -13.77 14.91
N ALA A 187 -5.95 -14.92 14.60
CA ALA A 187 -4.50 -15.14 14.70
C ALA A 187 -3.74 -14.19 13.76
N LEU A 188 -4.10 -14.16 12.47
CA LEU A 188 -3.49 -13.24 11.49
C LEU A 188 -3.64 -11.78 11.91
N ALA A 189 -4.81 -11.37 12.41
CA ALA A 189 -5.03 -10.00 12.88
C ALA A 189 -4.15 -9.65 14.10
N LYS A 190 -3.87 -10.59 14.99
CA LYS A 190 -2.97 -10.42 16.14
C LYS A 190 -1.53 -10.20 15.70
N THR A 191 -1.02 -10.96 14.70
CA THR A 191 0.34 -10.73 14.20
C THR A 191 0.50 -9.32 13.64
N GLY A 192 -0.52 -8.82 12.93
CA GLY A 192 -0.55 -7.44 12.45
C GLY A 192 -0.55 -6.40 13.58
N LEU A 193 -1.32 -6.64 14.67
CA LEU A 193 -1.33 -5.75 15.84
C LEU A 193 0.01 -5.73 16.57
N GLU A 194 0.66 -6.86 16.70
CA GLU A 194 2.00 -6.97 17.30
C GLU A 194 3.02 -6.18 16.50
N ALA A 195 3.05 -6.35 15.19
CA ALA A 195 3.92 -5.59 14.30
C ALA A 195 3.71 -4.08 14.40
N LEU A 196 2.45 -3.60 14.46
CA LEU A 196 2.14 -2.19 14.68
C LEU A 196 2.62 -1.70 16.06
N LYS A 197 2.49 -2.52 17.10
CA LYS A 197 2.92 -2.18 18.48
C LYS A 197 4.44 -2.07 18.54
N GLU A 198 5.17 -3.04 17.99
CA GLU A 198 6.63 -3.04 17.96
C GLU A 198 7.18 -1.84 17.20
N ALA A 199 6.67 -1.59 15.98
CA ALA A 199 7.09 -0.44 15.18
C ALA A 199 6.86 0.88 15.92
N ARG A 200 5.70 1.04 16.56
CA ARG A 200 5.39 2.25 17.35
C ARG A 200 6.25 2.41 18.60
N GLY A 201 6.76 1.32 19.17
CA GLY A 201 7.75 1.35 20.25
C GLY A 201 9.06 2.04 19.84
N GLN A 202 9.42 1.95 18.57
CA GLN A 202 10.65 2.52 18.00
C GLN A 202 10.41 3.84 17.23
N ARG A 203 9.23 4.45 17.34
CA ARG A 203 8.85 5.65 16.58
C ARG A 203 9.82 6.83 16.68
N ALA A 204 10.61 6.91 17.73
CA ALA A 204 11.56 8.00 17.95
C ALA A 204 12.71 8.01 16.94
N THR A 205 13.00 6.87 16.30
CA THR A 205 14.05 6.76 15.27
C THR A 205 13.62 7.31 13.93
N LEU A 206 12.30 7.45 13.70
CA LEU A 206 11.77 7.93 12.43
C LEU A 206 11.83 9.46 12.35
N ARG A 207 12.38 9.98 11.25
CA ARG A 207 12.38 11.42 10.98
C ARG A 207 10.96 11.94 10.78
N LYS A 208 10.67 13.10 11.36
CA LYS A 208 9.34 13.73 11.28
C LYS A 208 8.90 14.01 9.82
N SER A 209 9.85 14.31 8.94
CA SER A 209 9.58 14.51 7.50
C SER A 209 8.98 13.28 6.82
N ALA A 210 9.29 12.06 7.29
CA ALA A 210 8.81 10.81 6.72
C ALA A 210 7.41 10.39 7.22
N LEU A 211 6.88 11.05 8.26
CA LEU A 211 5.57 10.72 8.83
C LEU A 211 4.43 10.66 7.82
N PRO A 212 4.33 11.57 6.81
CA PRO A 212 3.26 11.50 5.82
C PRO A 212 3.23 10.18 5.03
N GLY A 213 4.40 9.53 4.83
CA GLY A 213 4.48 8.22 4.18
C GLY A 213 3.84 7.08 4.99
N LEU A 214 3.72 7.23 6.32
CA LEU A 214 3.12 6.23 7.21
C LEU A 214 1.65 6.53 7.54
N LEU A 215 1.16 7.73 7.26
CA LEU A 215 -0.23 8.11 7.53
C LEU A 215 -1.28 7.15 6.96
N PRO A 216 -1.10 6.50 5.78
CA PRO A 216 -2.08 5.53 5.28
C PRO A 216 -2.41 4.38 6.24
N GLY A 217 -1.57 4.13 7.24
CA GLY A 217 -1.80 3.15 8.31
C GLY A 217 -2.69 3.62 9.46
N TRP A 218 -3.29 4.83 9.42
CA TRP A 218 -3.99 5.40 10.59
C TRP A 218 -5.17 4.57 11.10
N GLN A 219 -5.83 3.80 10.23
CA GLN A 219 -6.96 2.96 10.58
C GLN A 219 -6.57 1.52 10.98
N ALA A 220 -5.36 1.08 10.61
CA ALA A 220 -4.97 -0.32 10.66
C ALA A 220 -5.22 -0.98 12.03
N ALA A 221 -4.80 -0.33 13.12
CA ALA A 221 -4.99 -0.89 14.45
C ALA A 221 -6.47 -1.03 14.86
N ALA A 222 -7.34 -0.13 14.41
CA ALA A 222 -8.78 -0.23 14.69
C ALA A 222 -9.42 -1.38 13.92
N ILE A 223 -9.06 -1.55 12.65
CA ILE A 223 -9.52 -2.62 11.78
C ILE A 223 -9.08 -3.98 12.33
N LEU A 224 -7.80 -4.11 12.69
CA LEU A 224 -7.27 -5.37 13.23
C LEU A 224 -7.91 -5.75 14.57
N ARG A 225 -8.19 -4.78 15.47
CA ARG A 225 -8.92 -5.06 16.71
C ARG A 225 -10.32 -5.55 16.44
N GLN A 226 -11.01 -5.02 15.44
CA GLN A 226 -12.33 -5.52 15.03
C GLN A 226 -12.23 -6.97 14.52
N ALA A 227 -11.23 -7.27 13.67
CA ALA A 227 -11.03 -8.63 13.18
C ALA A 227 -10.68 -9.63 14.28
N VAL A 228 -9.99 -9.20 15.34
CA VAL A 228 -9.73 -10.05 16.53
C VAL A 228 -11.00 -10.30 17.33
N ALA A 229 -11.79 -9.26 17.58
CA ALA A 229 -12.98 -9.33 18.43
C ALA A 229 -14.18 -9.99 17.73
N GLU A 230 -14.35 -9.71 16.43
CA GLU A 230 -15.49 -10.09 15.61
C GLU A 230 -14.99 -10.60 14.23
N PRO A 231 -14.35 -11.79 14.15
CA PRO A 231 -13.74 -12.27 12.89
C PRO A 231 -14.73 -12.42 11.73
N GLN A 232 -16.00 -12.69 12.01
CA GLN A 232 -17.07 -12.81 11.01
C GLN A 232 -17.23 -11.54 10.15
N ARG A 233 -16.88 -10.37 10.69
CA ARG A 233 -16.92 -9.10 9.95
C ARG A 233 -16.02 -9.07 8.73
N VAL A 234 -15.00 -9.93 8.69
CA VAL A 234 -14.11 -10.08 7.53
C VAL A 234 -14.91 -10.60 6.34
N ALA A 235 -15.61 -11.73 6.51
CA ALA A 235 -16.42 -12.33 5.45
C ALA A 235 -17.61 -11.44 5.06
N GLU A 236 -18.20 -10.74 6.03
CA GLU A 236 -19.31 -9.80 5.83
C GLU A 236 -18.91 -8.49 5.12
N GLY A 237 -17.61 -8.21 5.00
CA GLY A 237 -17.11 -6.95 4.43
C GLY A 237 -17.42 -5.70 5.29
N THR A 238 -17.62 -5.91 6.60
CA THR A 238 -18.07 -4.84 7.53
C THR A 238 -16.92 -4.28 8.39
N LEU A 239 -15.66 -4.65 8.09
CA LEU A 239 -14.49 -4.06 8.74
C LEU A 239 -14.34 -2.59 8.38
N GLY A 240 -14.26 -1.74 9.38
CA GLY A 240 -14.05 -0.31 9.21
C GLY A 240 -14.64 0.50 10.35
N THR A 241 -14.48 1.81 10.24
CA THR A 241 -15.01 2.77 11.22
C THR A 241 -15.91 3.78 10.52
N SER A 242 -16.80 4.42 11.29
CA SER A 242 -17.68 5.47 10.76
C SER A 242 -16.85 6.62 10.17
N GLU A 243 -17.43 7.34 9.20
CA GLU A 243 -16.80 8.49 8.55
C GLU A 243 -16.29 9.52 9.56
N PHE A 244 -17.07 9.80 10.60
CA PHE A 244 -16.66 10.70 11.67
C PHE A 244 -15.40 10.20 12.40
N ARG A 245 -15.34 8.92 12.78
CA ARG A 245 -14.17 8.34 13.45
C ARG A 245 -12.95 8.31 12.53
N ARG A 246 -13.16 8.09 11.23
CA ARG A 246 -12.09 8.15 10.23
C ARG A 246 -11.47 9.54 10.18
N ARG A 247 -12.28 10.58 9.99
CA ARG A 247 -11.81 11.97 9.91
C ARG A 247 -11.16 12.43 11.21
N ALA A 248 -11.81 12.21 12.34
CA ALA A 248 -11.26 12.56 13.64
C ALA A 248 -9.94 11.82 13.93
N GLY A 249 -9.85 10.54 13.58
CA GLY A 249 -8.64 9.74 13.73
C GLY A 249 -7.48 10.27 12.89
N LEU A 250 -7.72 10.68 11.65
CA LEU A 250 -6.69 11.27 10.78
C LEU A 250 -6.21 12.62 11.33
N ILE A 251 -7.14 13.51 11.70
CA ILE A 251 -6.81 14.81 12.30
C ILE A 251 -5.95 14.62 13.55
N TYR A 252 -6.36 13.73 14.45
CA TYR A 252 -5.60 13.43 15.66
C TYR A 252 -4.17 12.96 15.37
N ARG A 253 -3.99 12.07 14.37
CA ARG A 253 -2.66 11.57 13.97
C ARG A 253 -1.77 12.68 13.43
N VAL A 254 -2.32 13.50 12.54
CA VAL A 254 -1.59 14.62 11.95
C VAL A 254 -1.20 15.64 13.01
N SER A 255 -2.13 16.04 13.88
CA SER A 255 -1.89 17.06 14.94
C SER A 255 -0.88 16.60 15.98
N THR A 256 -0.82 15.30 16.28
CA THR A 256 0.07 14.75 17.30
C THR A 256 1.38 14.19 16.76
N GLY A 257 1.53 14.11 15.43
CA GLY A 257 2.66 13.43 14.77
C GLY A 257 2.74 11.93 15.10
N ARG A 258 1.60 11.31 15.40
CA ARG A 258 1.51 9.85 15.67
C ARG A 258 1.05 9.10 14.40
N TRP A 259 1.47 7.89 14.29
CA TRP A 259 1.14 7.00 13.17
C TRP A 259 0.85 5.57 13.65
#